data_e3b4a8c52d56a7d1a149fb96d6a64e2e
#
_entry.id   e3b4a8c52d56a7d1a149fb96d6a64e2e
#
_cell.length_a   1.000
_cell.length_b   1.000
_cell.length_c   1.000
_cell.angle_alpha   90.00
_cell.angle_beta   90.00
_cell.angle_gamma   90.00
#
_symmetry.space_group_name_H-M   'P 1'
#
loop_
_entity.id
_entity.type
_entity.pdbx_description
1 polymer ?
#
loop_
_entity_poly.entity_id
_entity_poly.type
_entity_poly.pdbx_seq_one_letter_code
_entity_poly.pdbx_strand_id
1 'polypeptide(L)'
;MWSKTKQILESRLPEDLKGRVKFLYEVLRVGSHGCKDHVFSILVDGEPWFRSNPKNWEQDLDEIRNHGIVSNIYGVAMLYVHQFLNVLSIDEAISSENYFIRMLALLDSRLGKRRIRKLADHVDEEPEWFRKWIYLRLENVNTIKDL
;
A
#
# COMPACT_ATOMS: atom_id res chain seq x y z
N MET A 1 -17.25 2.91 -8.83
CA MET A 1 -16.38 1.73 -8.63
C MET A 1 -15.24 1.99 -7.65
N TRP A 2 -14.49 3.06 -7.82
CA TRP A 2 -13.43 3.43 -6.85
C TRP A 2 -13.96 3.74 -5.46
N SER A 3 -15.05 4.48 -5.35
CA SER A 3 -15.61 4.84 -4.05
C SER A 3 -15.96 3.62 -3.19
N LYS A 4 -16.46 2.57 -3.82
CA LYS A 4 -16.77 1.31 -3.13
C LYS A 4 -15.50 0.58 -2.70
N THR A 5 -14.50 0.53 -3.58
CA THR A 5 -13.18 -0.05 -3.27
C THR A 5 -12.52 0.71 -2.13
N LYS A 6 -12.56 2.03 -2.17
CA LYS A 6 -12.04 2.90 -1.12
C LYS A 6 -12.69 2.61 0.23
N GLN A 7 -14.02 2.47 0.25
CA GLN A 7 -14.76 2.16 1.47
C GLN A 7 -14.30 0.82 2.06
N ILE A 8 -14.09 -0.18 1.23
CA ILE A 8 -13.62 -1.49 1.69
C ILE A 8 -12.21 -1.38 2.29
N LEU A 9 -11.30 -0.72 1.59
CA LEU A 9 -9.93 -0.51 2.09
C LEU A 9 -9.93 0.24 3.42
N GLU A 10 -10.68 1.31 3.52
CA GLU A 10 -10.76 2.13 4.73
C GLU A 10 -11.42 1.37 5.88
N SER A 11 -12.43 0.53 5.59
CA SER A 11 -13.10 -0.27 6.62
C SER A 11 -12.17 -1.33 7.24
N ARG A 12 -11.15 -1.75 6.50
CA ARG A 12 -10.17 -2.75 6.97
C ARG A 12 -8.99 -2.15 7.70
N LEU A 13 -8.85 -0.82 7.73
CA LEU A 13 -7.79 -0.18 8.49
C LEU A 13 -7.94 -0.48 9.99
N PRO A 14 -6.81 -0.65 10.71
CA PRO A 14 -6.86 -0.65 12.17
C PRO A 14 -7.49 0.65 12.70
N GLU A 15 -8.20 0.57 13.81
CA GLU A 15 -8.93 1.72 14.36
C GLU A 15 -8.04 2.96 14.55
N ASP A 16 -6.80 2.78 15.03
CA ASP A 16 -5.87 3.90 15.25
C ASP A 16 -5.43 4.57 13.95
N LEU A 17 -5.54 3.87 12.82
CA LEU A 17 -5.13 4.40 11.52
C LEU A 17 -6.30 4.97 10.73
N LYS A 18 -7.53 4.74 11.16
CA LYS A 18 -8.69 5.35 10.51
C LYS A 18 -8.63 6.87 10.64
N GLY A 19 -8.75 7.55 9.53
CA GLY A 19 -8.60 9.01 9.46
C GLY A 19 -7.15 9.48 9.26
N ARG A 20 -6.16 8.67 9.65
CA ARG A 20 -4.75 8.98 9.42
C ARG A 20 -4.26 8.48 8.07
N VAL A 21 -4.74 7.32 7.63
CA VAL A 21 -4.41 6.72 6.35
C VAL A 21 -5.54 6.97 5.39
N LYS A 22 -5.21 7.51 4.22
CA LYS A 22 -6.18 7.77 3.15
C LYS A 22 -5.69 7.18 1.84
N PHE A 23 -6.61 6.56 1.12
CA PHE A 23 -6.36 6.03 -0.20
C PHE A 23 -6.95 6.98 -1.24
N LEU A 24 -6.13 7.36 -2.23
CA LEU A 24 -6.55 8.25 -3.30
C LEU A 24 -6.33 7.57 -4.65
N TYR A 25 -7.25 7.81 -5.55
CA TYR A 25 -7.13 7.38 -6.93
C TYR A 25 -7.54 8.54 -7.83
N GLU A 26 -6.60 8.99 -8.65
CA GLU A 26 -6.80 10.13 -9.53
C GLU A 26 -6.58 9.71 -10.98
N VAL A 27 -7.37 10.30 -11.86
CA VAL A 27 -7.20 10.14 -13.30
C VAL A 27 -6.71 11.48 -13.83
N LEU A 28 -5.47 11.51 -14.29
CA LEU A 28 -4.84 12.72 -14.81
C LEU A 28 -4.73 12.62 -16.33
N ARG A 29 -4.98 13.72 -17.01
CA ARG A 29 -4.68 13.83 -18.43
C ARG A 29 -3.25 14.36 -18.58
N VAL A 30 -2.41 13.55 -19.22
CA VAL A 30 -1.00 13.91 -19.40
C VAL A 30 -0.67 13.91 -20.88
N GLY A 31 -0.05 15.00 -21.34
CA GLY A 31 0.46 15.14 -22.68
C GLY A 31 -0.58 15.56 -23.72
N SER A 32 -0.08 15.86 -24.93
CA SER A 32 -0.87 16.35 -26.04
C SER A 32 -1.82 15.31 -26.66
N HIS A 33 -1.68 14.04 -26.27
CA HIS A 33 -2.44 12.94 -26.87
C HIS A 33 -3.68 12.57 -26.08
N GLY A 34 -3.99 13.26 -24.99
CA GLY A 34 -5.17 12.97 -24.18
C GLY A 34 -5.13 11.64 -23.44
N CYS A 35 -3.97 11.02 -23.33
CA CYS A 35 -3.80 9.81 -22.55
C CYS A 35 -4.14 10.08 -21.08
N LYS A 36 -4.90 9.17 -20.48
CA LYS A 36 -5.27 9.25 -19.07
C LYS A 36 -4.30 8.42 -18.26
N ASP A 37 -3.63 9.05 -17.31
CA ASP A 37 -2.82 8.34 -16.33
C ASP A 37 -3.62 8.15 -15.05
N HIS A 38 -3.52 6.94 -14.51
CA HIS A 38 -4.19 6.57 -13.28
C HIS A 38 -3.16 6.55 -12.15
N VAL A 39 -3.35 7.42 -11.16
CA VAL A 39 -2.42 7.56 -10.03
C VAL A 39 -3.09 7.09 -8.76
N PHE A 40 -2.51 6.08 -8.12
CA PHE A 40 -2.91 5.59 -6.83
C PHE A 40 -1.94 6.13 -5.77
N SER A 41 -2.47 6.68 -4.70
CA SER A 41 -1.66 7.23 -3.62
C SER A 41 -2.16 6.75 -2.27
N ILE A 42 -1.25 6.60 -1.32
CA ILE A 42 -1.58 6.35 0.07
C ILE A 42 -0.98 7.48 0.88
N LEU A 43 -1.85 8.23 1.56
CA LEU A 43 -1.44 9.32 2.45
C LEU A 43 -1.44 8.82 3.89
N VAL A 44 -0.42 9.20 4.63
CA VAL A 44 -0.33 8.98 6.08
C VAL A 44 -0.13 10.33 6.73
N ASP A 45 -1.07 10.71 7.59
CA ASP A 45 -1.10 12.03 8.25
C ASP A 45 -0.97 13.19 7.25
N GLY A 46 -1.60 13.04 6.08
CA GLY A 46 -1.59 14.06 5.04
C GLY A 46 -0.38 14.02 4.11
N GLU A 47 0.62 13.19 4.39
CA GLU A 47 1.82 13.09 3.57
C GLU A 47 1.75 11.87 2.65
N PRO A 48 2.15 11.99 1.37
CA PRO A 48 2.15 10.85 0.47
C PRO A 48 3.30 9.90 0.80
N TRP A 49 2.95 8.74 1.37
CA TRP A 49 3.92 7.68 1.64
C TRP A 49 4.12 6.75 0.45
N PHE A 50 3.11 6.65 -0.39
CA PHE A 50 3.19 5.91 -1.65
C PHE A 50 2.44 6.69 -2.72
N ARG A 51 3.01 6.73 -3.91
CA ARG A 51 2.37 7.27 -5.09
C ARG A 51 2.87 6.50 -6.31
N SER A 52 1.96 5.93 -7.08
CA SER A 52 2.33 5.30 -8.34
C SER A 52 2.81 6.37 -9.33
N ASN A 53 3.80 6.02 -10.15
CA ASN A 53 4.39 6.96 -11.09
C ASN A 53 3.99 6.59 -12.53
N PRO A 54 3.03 7.32 -13.13
CA PRO A 54 2.54 6.97 -14.46
C PRO A 54 3.36 7.52 -15.62
N LYS A 55 4.37 8.36 -15.37
CA LYS A 55 4.99 9.18 -16.42
C LYS A 55 6.16 8.54 -17.15
N ASN A 56 6.77 7.51 -16.60
CA ASN A 56 7.98 6.93 -17.18
C ASN A 56 8.06 5.44 -16.82
N TRP A 57 7.53 4.63 -17.69
CA TRP A 57 7.47 3.20 -17.45
C TRP A 57 8.84 2.51 -17.39
N GLU A 58 9.85 3.05 -18.08
CA GLU A 58 11.22 2.51 -17.99
C GLU A 58 11.80 2.75 -16.61
N GLN A 59 11.63 3.96 -16.09
CA GLN A 59 12.02 4.29 -14.72
C GLN A 59 11.21 3.46 -13.72
N ASP A 60 9.92 3.26 -13.98
CA ASP A 60 9.05 2.44 -13.14
C ASP A 60 9.51 0.99 -13.07
N LEU A 61 9.99 0.42 -14.18
CA LEU A 61 10.53 -0.93 -14.19
C LEU A 61 11.75 -1.06 -13.28
N ASP A 62 12.64 -0.06 -13.31
CA ASP A 62 13.79 -0.03 -12.42
C ASP A 62 13.37 0.14 -10.96
N GLU A 63 12.40 0.99 -10.69
CA GLU A 63 11.84 1.16 -9.36
C GLU A 63 11.17 -0.10 -8.84
N ILE A 64 10.43 -0.81 -9.69
CA ILE A 64 9.82 -2.09 -9.33
C ILE A 64 10.89 -3.10 -8.92
N ARG A 65 11.98 -3.19 -9.68
CA ARG A 65 13.07 -4.12 -9.39
C ARG A 65 13.82 -3.77 -8.11
N ASN A 66 14.04 -2.47 -7.87
CA ASN A 66 14.89 -1.99 -6.79
C ASN A 66 14.11 -1.63 -5.54
N HIS A 67 12.85 -1.22 -5.66
CA HIS A 67 12.05 -0.66 -4.56
C HIS A 67 10.65 -1.25 -4.45
N GLY A 68 10.28 -2.18 -5.33
CA GLY A 68 8.95 -2.79 -5.32
C GLY A 68 7.81 -1.82 -5.66
N ILE A 69 8.11 -0.68 -6.25
CA ILE A 69 7.11 0.31 -6.64
C ILE A 69 6.39 -0.16 -7.91
N VAL A 70 5.10 0.04 -7.95
CA VAL A 70 4.26 -0.42 -9.05
C VAL A 70 4.07 0.69 -10.07
N SER A 71 4.40 0.41 -11.33
CA SER A 71 3.99 1.26 -12.43
C SER A 71 2.47 1.26 -12.54
N ASN A 72 1.88 2.42 -12.69
CA ASN A 72 0.44 2.55 -12.85
C ASN A 72 0.03 2.87 -14.28
N ILE A 73 0.83 2.52 -15.25
CA ILE A 73 0.41 2.60 -16.64
C ILE A 73 -0.74 1.60 -16.80
N TYR A 74 -1.89 2.07 -17.26
CA TYR A 74 -3.07 1.24 -17.50
C TYR A 74 -3.73 0.66 -16.25
N GLY A 75 -3.54 1.27 -15.08
CA GLY A 75 -4.27 0.88 -13.88
C GLY A 75 -3.74 -0.37 -13.18
N VAL A 76 -2.46 -0.66 -13.32
CA VAL A 76 -1.83 -1.83 -12.68
C VAL A 76 -2.00 -1.83 -11.17
N ALA A 77 -1.92 -0.65 -10.54
CA ALA A 77 -2.15 -0.55 -9.09
C ALA A 77 -3.54 -1.03 -8.71
N MET A 78 -4.56 -0.69 -9.49
CA MET A 78 -5.93 -1.13 -9.23
C MET A 78 -6.09 -2.64 -9.43
N LEU A 79 -5.35 -3.23 -10.35
CA LEU A 79 -5.32 -4.67 -10.52
C LEU A 79 -4.79 -5.37 -9.26
N TYR A 80 -3.73 -4.86 -8.68
CA TYR A 80 -3.16 -5.40 -7.44
C TYR A 80 -4.08 -5.17 -6.23
N VAL A 81 -4.76 -4.03 -6.18
CA VAL A 81 -5.80 -3.78 -5.15
C VAL A 81 -6.91 -4.82 -5.27
N HIS A 82 -7.36 -5.09 -6.50
CA HIS A 82 -8.39 -6.10 -6.75
C HIS A 82 -7.92 -7.50 -6.29
N GLN A 83 -6.70 -7.88 -6.63
CA GLN A 83 -6.12 -9.16 -6.20
C GLN A 83 -6.09 -9.25 -4.67
N PHE A 84 -5.64 -8.19 -4.02
CA PHE A 84 -5.58 -8.13 -2.56
C PHE A 84 -6.97 -8.31 -1.93
N LEU A 85 -7.96 -7.60 -2.44
CA LEU A 85 -9.30 -7.60 -1.84
C LEU A 85 -10.09 -8.87 -2.10
N ASN A 86 -9.93 -9.49 -3.27
CA ASN A 86 -10.85 -10.52 -3.75
C ASN A 86 -10.22 -11.89 -3.98
N VAL A 87 -8.90 -11.98 -4.10
CA VAL A 87 -8.22 -13.22 -4.49
C VAL A 87 -7.34 -13.76 -3.38
N LEU A 88 -6.58 -12.89 -2.73
CA LEU A 88 -5.58 -13.30 -1.75
C LEU A 88 -6.14 -13.32 -0.34
N SER A 89 -5.73 -14.33 0.44
CA SER A 89 -5.88 -14.27 1.90
C SER A 89 -4.90 -13.27 2.48
N ILE A 90 -5.10 -12.86 3.73
CA ILE A 90 -4.14 -11.97 4.40
C ILE A 90 -2.76 -12.64 4.54
N ASP A 91 -2.74 -13.95 4.73
CA ASP A 91 -1.50 -14.73 4.82
C ASP A 91 -0.73 -14.71 3.49
N GLU A 92 -1.43 -14.93 2.39
CA GLU A 92 -0.84 -14.87 1.06
C GLU A 92 -0.35 -13.46 0.74
N ALA A 93 -1.12 -12.44 1.11
CA ALA A 93 -0.78 -11.06 0.82
C ALA A 93 0.48 -10.61 1.57
N ILE A 94 0.61 -10.92 2.86
CA ILE A 94 1.80 -10.50 3.62
C ILE A 94 3.05 -11.28 3.22
N SER A 95 2.89 -12.44 2.62
CA SER A 95 3.99 -13.27 2.14
C SER A 95 4.29 -13.06 0.65
N SER A 96 3.58 -12.16 -0.01
CA SER A 96 3.76 -11.89 -1.43
C SER A 96 5.13 -11.29 -1.72
N GLU A 97 5.71 -11.63 -2.87
CA GLU A 97 6.92 -10.98 -3.37
C GLU A 97 6.64 -9.56 -3.85
N ASN A 98 5.37 -9.22 -4.07
CA ASN A 98 4.96 -7.89 -4.50
C ASN A 98 4.85 -6.97 -3.28
N TYR A 99 5.75 -6.01 -3.14
CA TYR A 99 5.78 -5.09 -2.02
C TYR A 99 4.53 -4.21 -1.91
N PHE A 100 3.90 -3.87 -3.03
CA PHE A 100 2.65 -3.11 -3.01
C PHE A 100 1.54 -3.89 -2.31
N ILE A 101 1.40 -5.17 -2.63
CA ILE A 101 0.43 -6.07 -1.98
C ILE A 101 0.77 -6.23 -0.50
N ARG A 102 2.05 -6.39 -0.15
CA ARG A 102 2.48 -6.46 1.25
C ARG A 102 2.16 -5.18 2.01
N MET A 103 2.32 -4.03 1.36
CA MET A 103 1.98 -2.72 1.92
C MET A 103 0.49 -2.63 2.27
N LEU A 104 -0.38 -3.10 1.36
CA LEU A 104 -1.82 -3.17 1.61
C LEU A 104 -2.13 -4.11 2.78
N ALA A 105 -1.43 -5.24 2.87
CA ALA A 105 -1.59 -6.18 3.98
C ALA A 105 -1.20 -5.57 5.32
N LEU A 106 -0.13 -4.77 5.35
CA LEU A 106 0.29 -4.05 6.56
C LEU A 106 -0.77 -3.06 7.05
N LEU A 107 -1.56 -2.50 6.13
CA LEU A 107 -2.63 -1.54 6.45
C LEU A 107 -3.97 -2.23 6.74
N ASP A 108 -4.00 -3.54 6.83
CA ASP A 108 -5.22 -4.30 7.05
C ASP A 108 -5.27 -4.84 8.49
N SER A 109 -6.38 -4.57 9.19
CA SER A 109 -6.58 -4.98 10.58
C SER A 109 -6.58 -6.49 10.78
N ARG A 110 -6.80 -7.27 9.70
CA ARG A 110 -6.73 -8.74 9.78
C ARG A 110 -5.33 -9.25 10.08
N LEU A 111 -4.30 -8.44 9.79
CA LEU A 111 -2.93 -8.75 10.18
C LEU A 111 -2.77 -8.39 11.66
N GLY A 112 -2.73 -9.43 12.51
CA GLY A 112 -2.77 -9.25 13.95
C GLY A 112 -1.44 -8.85 14.58
N LYS A 113 -1.49 -8.49 15.86
CA LYS A 113 -0.35 -8.00 16.66
C LYS A 113 0.85 -8.93 16.65
N ARG A 114 0.60 -10.22 16.80
CA ARG A 114 1.67 -11.24 16.85
C ARG A 114 2.48 -11.25 15.58
N ARG A 115 1.80 -11.16 14.43
CA ARG A 115 2.46 -11.19 13.11
C ARG A 115 3.21 -9.89 12.84
N ILE A 116 2.65 -8.76 13.28
CA ILE A 116 3.33 -7.47 13.16
C ILE A 116 4.64 -7.49 13.95
N ARG A 117 4.62 -7.99 15.18
CA ARG A 117 5.83 -8.08 16.01
C ARG A 117 6.86 -9.01 15.38
N LYS A 118 6.43 -10.12 14.81
CA LYS A 118 7.32 -11.03 14.10
C LYS A 118 7.98 -10.38 12.89
N LEU A 119 7.22 -9.59 12.14
CA LEU A 119 7.78 -8.83 11.01
C LEU A 119 8.78 -7.79 11.50
N ALA A 120 8.51 -7.13 12.61
CA ALA A 120 9.41 -6.14 13.19
C ALA A 120 10.73 -6.75 13.63
N ASP A 121 10.74 -7.99 14.10
CA ASP A 121 11.96 -8.72 14.47
C ASP A 121 12.89 -8.94 13.27
N HIS A 122 12.36 -8.92 12.07
CA HIS A 122 13.10 -9.13 10.81
C HIS A 122 13.11 -7.87 9.94
N VAL A 123 12.85 -6.71 10.51
CA VAL A 123 12.73 -5.46 9.74
C VAL A 123 14.02 -5.12 9.00
N ASP A 124 15.18 -5.49 9.53
CA ASP A 124 16.47 -5.20 8.89
C ASP A 124 16.68 -5.95 7.59
N GLU A 125 15.92 -7.03 7.37
CA GLU A 125 15.96 -7.80 6.12
C GLU A 125 15.14 -7.14 5.02
N GLU A 126 14.30 -6.16 5.37
CA GLU A 126 13.45 -5.46 4.41
C GLU A 126 14.17 -4.23 3.84
N PRO A 127 13.83 -3.83 2.59
CA PRO A 127 14.36 -2.58 2.05
C PRO A 127 14.06 -1.39 2.95
N GLU A 128 15.00 -0.47 3.04
CA GLU A 128 14.88 0.70 3.93
C GLU A 128 13.58 1.49 3.67
N TRP A 129 13.22 1.70 2.41
CA TRP A 129 12.01 2.43 2.04
C TRP A 129 10.72 1.75 2.50
N PHE A 130 10.74 0.42 2.71
CA PHE A 130 9.57 -0.36 3.12
C PHE A 130 9.41 -0.39 4.64
N ARG A 131 10.48 -0.23 5.39
CA ARG A 131 10.49 -0.38 6.87
C ARG A 131 9.52 0.55 7.57
N LYS A 132 9.30 1.74 7.04
CA LYS A 132 8.38 2.73 7.65
C LYS A 132 6.95 2.18 7.81
N TRP A 133 6.52 1.32 6.89
CA TRP A 133 5.19 0.72 6.96
C TRP A 133 5.07 -0.27 8.11
N ILE A 134 6.12 -1.04 8.35
CA ILE A 134 6.19 -1.96 9.49
C ILE A 134 6.20 -1.17 10.79
N TYR A 135 6.99 -0.10 10.87
CA TYR A 135 7.05 0.76 12.05
C TYR A 135 5.71 1.43 12.35
N LEU A 136 4.98 1.86 11.33
CA LEU A 136 3.64 2.43 11.51
C LEU A 136 2.71 1.44 12.21
N ARG A 137 2.69 0.20 11.76
CA ARG A 137 1.87 -0.84 12.38
C ARG A 137 2.39 -1.26 13.75
N LEU A 138 3.69 -1.25 13.95
CA LEU A 138 4.27 -1.57 15.25
C LEU A 138 3.90 -0.51 16.28
N GLU A 139 3.93 0.75 15.92
CA GLU A 139 3.45 1.86 16.76
C GLU A 139 2.00 1.65 17.16
N ASN A 140 1.14 1.34 16.21
CA ASN A 140 -0.27 1.04 16.43
C ASN A 140 -0.46 -0.11 17.42
N VAL A 141 0.29 -1.20 17.25
CA VAL A 141 0.22 -2.38 18.13
C VAL A 141 0.70 -2.05 19.54
N ASN A 142 1.77 -1.28 19.66
CA ASN A 142 2.30 -0.90 20.96
C ASN A 142 1.37 0.04 21.72
N THR A 143 0.71 0.97 21.02
CA THR A 143 -0.30 1.85 21.61
C THR A 143 -1.45 1.06 22.23
N ILE A 144 -1.93 0.04 21.52
CA ILE A 144 -3.02 -0.82 22.02
C ILE A 144 -2.56 -1.63 23.22
N LYS A 145 -1.29 -2.03 23.26
CA LYS A 145 -0.72 -2.81 24.36
C LYS A 145 -0.72 -2.03 25.67
N ASP A 146 -0.57 -0.73 25.62
CA ASP A 146 -0.47 0.14 26.79
C ASP A 146 -1.85 0.44 27.41
N LEU A 147 -2.90 0.00 26.74
CA LEU A 147 -4.27 0.08 27.28
C LEU A 147 -4.57 -1.19 28.09
#